data_b236ffd52f95f9b9a3e94682a84b3d5e
#
_entry.id   b236ffd52f95f9b9a3e94682a84b3d5e
#
_cell.length_a   1.000
_cell.length_b   1.000
_cell.length_c   1.000
_cell.angle_alpha   90.00
_cell.angle_beta   90.00
_cell.angle_gamma   90.00
#
_symmetry.space_group_name_H-M   'P 1'
#
loop_
_entity.id
_entity.type
_entity.pdbx_description
1 polymer ?
#
loop_
_entity_poly.entity_id
_entity_poly.type
_entity_poly.pdbx_seq_one_letter_code
_entity_poly.pdbx_strand_id
1 'polypeptide(L)'
;ELKSVNIELTKGFSTHHHMNPTIIAKYRRVPWVFAIYRHIVLQAVYLLEPADLEFYFTKWEQKWHADGGKDINNPKIPAVHVMEHGKLLHGEPPILSVRRKHGA
;
A
#
# COMPACT_ATOMS: atom_id res chain seq x y z
N GLU A 1 4.87 -7.83 7.52
CA GLU A 1 4.54 -7.98 6.08
C GLU A 1 5.39 -7.04 5.25
N LEU A 2 6.02 -7.54 4.22
CA LEU A 2 6.87 -6.74 3.34
C LEU A 2 6.19 -6.58 1.98
N LYS A 3 6.04 -5.33 1.54
CA LYS A 3 5.54 -5.01 0.20
C LYS A 3 6.53 -4.08 -0.47
N SER A 4 6.65 -4.18 -1.78
CA SER A 4 7.53 -3.31 -2.53
C SER A 4 6.85 -2.78 -3.78
N VAL A 5 7.33 -1.66 -4.27
CA VAL A 5 6.83 -1.05 -5.48
C VAL A 5 7.97 -0.37 -6.22
N ASN A 6 7.92 -0.43 -7.55
CA ASN A 6 8.77 0.42 -8.36
C ASN A 6 7.93 1.64 -8.74
N ILE A 7 8.30 2.79 -8.18
CA ILE A 7 7.51 4.00 -8.31
C ILE A 7 7.44 4.54 -9.75
N GLU A 8 8.33 4.04 -10.60
CA GLU A 8 8.29 4.38 -12.03
C GLU A 8 7.16 3.67 -12.75
N LEU A 9 6.73 2.51 -12.23
CA LEU A 9 5.72 1.68 -12.90
C LEU A 9 4.33 1.88 -12.34
N THR A 10 4.22 2.06 -11.03
CA THR A 10 2.93 2.20 -10.37
C THR A 10 3.08 2.97 -9.07
N LYS A 11 2.02 3.58 -8.61
CA LYS A 11 2.01 4.33 -7.35
C LYS A 11 1.19 3.63 -6.27
N GLY A 12 0.89 2.36 -6.45
CA GLY A 12 0.15 1.59 -5.49
C GLY A 12 0.82 0.26 -5.19
N PHE A 13 0.88 -0.10 -3.91
CA PHE A 13 1.43 -1.38 -3.48
C PHE A 13 0.38 -2.47 -3.64
N SER A 14 0.73 -3.53 -4.35
CA SER A 14 -0.11 -4.72 -4.46
C SER A 14 -0.15 -5.43 -3.12
N THR A 15 -1.28 -6.00 -2.76
CA THR A 15 -1.43 -6.69 -1.47
C THR A 15 -1.62 -8.20 -1.63
N HIS A 16 -2.80 -8.64 -2.04
CA HIS A 16 -3.09 -10.07 -2.12
C HIS A 16 -4.08 -10.34 -3.23
N HIS A 17 -3.84 -11.38 -4.01
CA HIS A 17 -4.70 -11.71 -5.16
C HIS A 17 -6.14 -12.05 -4.77
N HIS A 18 -6.31 -12.65 -3.60
CA HIS A 18 -7.62 -13.09 -3.14
C HIS A 18 -7.89 -12.48 -1.77
N MET A 19 -8.01 -11.17 -1.72
CA MET A 19 -8.22 -10.46 -0.48
C MET A 19 -9.60 -10.80 0.08
N ASN A 20 -9.65 -11.22 1.32
CA ASN A 20 -10.87 -11.60 2.02
C ASN A 20 -10.67 -11.39 3.52
N PRO A 21 -11.75 -11.51 4.34
CA PRO A 21 -11.62 -11.25 5.78
C PRO A 21 -10.59 -12.10 6.51
N THR A 22 -10.34 -13.33 6.07
CA THR A 22 -9.32 -14.18 6.69
C THR A 22 -7.92 -13.61 6.50
N ILE A 23 -7.62 -13.16 5.28
CA ILE A 23 -6.34 -12.54 4.97
C ILE A 23 -6.21 -11.20 5.69
N ILE A 24 -7.28 -10.40 5.71
CA ILE A 24 -7.28 -9.12 6.39
C ILE A 24 -7.02 -9.30 7.89
N ALA A 25 -7.60 -10.32 8.50
CA ALA A 25 -7.35 -10.60 9.93
C ALA A 25 -5.88 -10.87 10.20
N LYS A 26 -5.19 -11.55 9.30
CA LYS A 26 -3.75 -11.80 9.44
C LYS A 26 -2.98 -10.48 9.31
N TYR A 27 -3.34 -9.68 8.34
CA TYR A 27 -2.67 -8.42 8.07
C TYR A 27 -2.83 -7.41 9.22
N ARG A 28 -3.92 -7.48 9.96
CA ARG A 28 -4.15 -6.62 11.11
C ARG A 28 -3.24 -6.92 12.30
N ARG A 29 -2.52 -8.05 12.27
CA ARG A 29 -1.74 -8.50 13.42
C ARG A 29 -0.25 -8.23 13.30
N VAL A 30 0.20 -7.73 12.18
CA VAL A 30 1.63 -7.57 11.93
C VAL A 30 1.93 -6.16 11.45
N PRO A 31 3.12 -5.65 11.78
CA PRO A 31 3.56 -4.39 11.20
C PRO A 31 3.88 -4.59 9.73
N TRP A 32 3.87 -3.51 8.98
CA TRP A 32 4.11 -3.54 7.55
C TRP A 32 5.35 -2.74 7.21
N VAL A 33 6.15 -3.29 6.32
CA VAL A 33 7.33 -2.61 5.78
C VAL A 33 7.10 -2.42 4.29
N PHE A 34 7.25 -1.18 3.83
CA PHE A 34 7.05 -0.83 2.44
C PHE A 34 8.35 -0.33 1.84
N ALA A 35 8.84 -1.03 0.83
CA ALA A 35 10.07 -0.66 0.13
C ALA A 35 9.73 -0.01 -1.20
N ILE A 36 10.26 1.18 -1.42
CA ILE A 36 10.02 1.94 -2.64
C ILE A 36 11.30 1.97 -3.46
N TYR A 37 11.20 1.48 -4.68
CA TYR A 37 12.29 1.47 -5.64
C TYR A 37 12.03 2.48 -6.74
N ARG A 38 13.11 3.07 -7.25
CA ARG A 38 13.08 3.82 -8.49
C ARG A 38 14.09 3.15 -9.40
N HIS A 39 13.61 2.58 -10.51
CA HIS A 39 14.38 1.66 -11.34
C HIS A 39 14.86 0.49 -10.46
N ILE A 40 16.14 0.22 -10.39
CA ILE A 40 16.67 -0.87 -9.58
C ILE A 40 17.22 -0.39 -8.25
N VAL A 41 17.07 0.89 -7.94
CA VAL A 41 17.63 1.49 -6.73
C VAL A 41 16.57 1.56 -5.64
N LEU A 42 16.90 1.04 -4.45
CA LEU A 42 16.04 1.19 -3.29
C LEU A 42 16.10 2.65 -2.84
N GLN A 43 14.97 3.33 -2.90
CA GLN A 43 14.91 4.74 -2.61
C GLN A 43 14.51 5.03 -1.16
N ALA A 44 13.52 4.30 -0.65
CA ALA A 44 13.01 4.55 0.69
C ALA A 44 12.37 3.30 1.26
N VAL A 45 12.38 3.18 2.60
CA VAL A 45 11.69 2.11 3.31
C VAL A 45 10.88 2.75 4.42
N TYR A 46 9.60 2.39 4.50
CA TYR A 46 8.67 2.91 5.51
C TYR A 46 8.11 1.80 6.36
N LEU A 47 7.89 2.10 7.64
CA LEU A 47 7.22 1.20 8.57
C LEU A 47 5.85 1.76 8.90
N LEU A 48 4.80 0.93 8.80
CA LEU A 48 3.45 1.27 9.22
C LEU A 48 2.95 0.22 10.19
N GLU A 49 2.22 0.68 11.21
CA GLU A 49 1.51 -0.23 12.08
C GLU A 49 0.16 -0.58 11.43
N PRO A 50 -0.44 -1.72 11.80
CA PRO A 50 -1.74 -2.08 11.22
C PRO A 50 -2.80 -0.99 11.36
N ALA A 51 -2.76 -0.24 12.46
CA ALA A 51 -3.71 0.85 12.67
C ALA A 51 -3.64 1.92 11.57
N ASP A 52 -2.46 2.13 11.01
CA ASP A 52 -2.27 3.10 9.93
C ASP A 52 -2.93 2.67 8.63
N LEU A 53 -3.30 1.40 8.53
CA LEU A 53 -3.92 0.83 7.34
C LEU A 53 -5.38 0.43 7.56
N GLU A 54 -5.93 0.72 8.74
CA GLU A 54 -7.28 0.27 9.11
C GLU A 54 -8.36 0.78 8.14
N PHE A 55 -8.20 1.96 7.60
CA PHE A 55 -9.12 2.50 6.61
C PHE A 55 -9.27 1.54 5.42
N TYR A 56 -8.17 0.98 4.95
CA TYR A 56 -8.19 0.05 3.82
C TYR A 56 -8.76 -1.31 4.23
N PHE A 57 -8.38 -1.81 5.41
CA PHE A 57 -8.89 -3.09 5.90
C PHE A 57 -10.40 -3.07 6.03
N THR A 58 -10.94 -2.02 6.63
CA THR A 58 -12.38 -1.86 6.81
C THR A 58 -13.08 -1.74 5.46
N LYS A 59 -12.52 -0.94 4.57
CA LYS A 59 -13.09 -0.74 3.23
C LYS A 59 -13.15 -2.04 2.46
N TRP A 60 -12.10 -2.85 2.52
CA TRP A 60 -12.07 -4.13 1.83
C TRP A 60 -13.04 -5.13 2.42
N GLU A 61 -13.18 -5.16 3.74
CA GLU A 61 -14.18 -6.02 4.39
C GLU A 61 -15.59 -5.66 3.97
N GLN A 62 -15.87 -4.37 3.94
CA GLN A 62 -17.19 -3.89 3.52
C GLN A 62 -17.48 -4.26 2.07
N LYS A 63 -16.49 -4.11 1.21
CA LYS A 63 -16.64 -4.48 -0.19
C LYS A 63 -16.87 -5.98 -0.36
N TRP A 64 -16.12 -6.80 0.38
CA TRP A 64 -16.27 -8.25 0.32
C TRP A 64 -17.70 -8.66 0.70
N HIS A 65 -18.24 -8.10 1.77
CA HIS A 65 -19.61 -8.37 2.19
C HIS A 65 -20.63 -7.85 1.19
N ALA A 66 -20.43 -6.65 0.67
CA ALA A 66 -21.35 -6.05 -0.29
C ALA A 66 -21.41 -6.86 -1.60
N ASP A 67 -20.32 -7.50 -1.96
CA ASP A 67 -20.25 -8.32 -3.18
C ASP A 67 -20.62 -9.79 -2.93
N GLY A 68 -21.27 -10.08 -1.81
CA GLY A 68 -21.75 -11.43 -1.50
C GLY A 68 -20.67 -12.43 -1.13
N GLY A 69 -19.55 -11.96 -0.62
CA GLY A 69 -18.43 -12.83 -0.23
C GLY A 69 -17.46 -13.13 -1.35
N LYS A 70 -17.38 -12.24 -2.32
CA LYS A 70 -16.46 -12.40 -3.43
C LYS A 70 -15.11 -11.79 -3.07
N ASP A 71 -14.05 -12.56 -3.21
CA ASP A 71 -12.69 -12.09 -2.93
C ASP A 71 -12.31 -10.92 -3.81
N ILE A 72 -11.58 -9.97 -3.24
CA ILE A 72 -11.15 -8.78 -3.95
C ILE A 72 -9.81 -9.08 -4.60
N ASN A 73 -9.71 -8.78 -5.89
CA ASN A 73 -8.51 -9.08 -6.63
C ASN A 73 -7.45 -8.00 -6.41
N ASN A 74 -6.46 -8.34 -5.61
CA ASN A 74 -5.24 -7.56 -5.45
C ASN A 74 -5.48 -6.06 -5.19
N PRO A 75 -6.19 -5.70 -4.13
CA PRO A 75 -6.41 -4.30 -3.81
C PRO A 75 -5.08 -3.62 -3.50
N LYS A 76 -5.00 -2.32 -3.77
CA LYS A 76 -3.74 -1.60 -3.66
C LYS A 76 -3.77 -0.58 -2.55
N ILE A 77 -2.59 -0.39 -1.94
CA ILE A 77 -2.39 0.68 -0.97
C ILE A 77 -1.57 1.77 -1.66
N PRO A 78 -2.08 3.00 -1.77
CA PRO A 78 -1.35 4.07 -2.45
C PRO A 78 -0.03 4.39 -1.76
N ALA A 79 1.02 4.60 -2.54
CA ALA A 79 2.32 4.99 -1.99
C ALA A 79 2.23 6.30 -1.21
N VAL A 80 1.37 7.22 -1.66
CA VAL A 80 1.13 8.48 -0.95
C VAL A 80 0.68 8.25 0.48
N HIS A 81 -0.23 7.30 0.70
CA HIS A 81 -0.70 6.97 2.05
C HIS A 81 0.45 6.46 2.92
N VAL A 82 1.27 5.57 2.34
CA VAL A 82 2.43 5.01 3.04
C VAL A 82 3.40 6.12 3.45
N MET A 83 3.66 7.05 2.55
CA MET A 83 4.58 8.16 2.82
C MET A 83 4.03 9.13 3.87
N GLU A 84 2.72 9.34 3.87
CA GLU A 84 2.09 10.26 4.81
C GLU A 84 1.99 9.70 6.22
N HIS A 85 1.76 8.41 6.35
CA HIS A 85 1.49 7.78 7.65
C HIS A 85 2.62 6.91 8.16
N GLY A 86 3.58 6.56 7.31
CA GLY A 86 4.65 5.67 7.69
C GLY A 86 5.83 6.39 8.32
N LYS A 87 6.63 5.62 9.06
CA LYS A 87 7.89 6.09 9.61
C LYS A 87 8.99 5.73 8.62
N LEU A 88 9.73 6.72 8.17
CA LEU A 88 10.84 6.50 7.26
C LEU A 88 11.99 5.81 8.00
N LEU A 89 12.33 4.60 7.58
CA LEU A 89 13.40 3.81 8.17
C LEU A 89 14.71 3.95 7.42
N HIS A 90 14.64 4.20 6.12
CA HIS A 90 15.82 4.23 5.27
C HIS A 90 15.56 5.10 4.05
N GLY A 91 16.60 5.79 3.59
CA GLY A 91 16.54 6.58 2.38
C GLY A 91 15.87 7.92 2.56
N GLU A 92 15.36 8.46 1.47
CA GLU A 92 14.69 9.76 1.44
C GLU A 92 13.32 9.63 0.83
N PRO A 93 12.37 10.45 1.28
CA PRO A 93 11.04 10.43 0.68
C PRO A 93 11.11 10.67 -0.81
N PRO A 94 10.56 9.78 -1.63
CA PRO A 94 10.59 9.98 -3.06
C PRO A 94 9.69 11.13 -3.48
N ILE A 95 10.10 11.82 -4.54
CA ILE A 95 9.24 12.81 -5.16
C ILE A 95 8.34 12.06 -6.12
N LEU A 96 7.05 12.05 -5.84
CA LEU A 96 6.10 11.44 -6.74
C LEU A 96 5.82 12.42 -7.87
N SER A 97 6.09 11.97 -9.08
CA SER A 97 5.82 12.77 -10.21
C SER A 97 4.39 12.99 -10.33
N VAL A 98 3.94 14.19 -10.19
CA VAL A 98 2.57 14.54 -10.43
C VAL A 98 2.50 15.02 -11.86
N ARG A 99 1.71 14.38 -12.68
CA ARG A 99 1.55 14.78 -13.99
C ARG A 99 0.84 16.03 -13.99
N ARG A 100 1.49 17.10 -14.35
CA ARG A 100 0.86 18.35 -14.39
C ARG A 100 0.16 18.40 -15.61
N LYS A 101 -0.92 18.75 -15.58
CA LYS A 101 -1.63 18.92 -16.74
C LYS A 101 -1.31 20.19 -17.30
N HIS A 102 -0.97 20.46 -17.51
CA HIS A 102 -0.63 21.44 -17.82
C HIS A 102 -0.10 22.09 -17.59
N GLY A 103 0.09 22.02 -17.63
CA GLY A 103 0.52 22.48 -17.49
C GLY A 103 0.83 22.94 -17.09
N ALA A 104 0.72 22.88 -16.92
CA ALA A 104 0.89 23.43 -16.50
C ALA A 104 1.21 23.49 -16.28
#